data_00aaf2b251e87babd91b7a7911d1b3af
#
_entry.id   00aaf2b251e87babd91b7a7911d1b3af
#
_cell.length_a   1.000
_cell.length_b   1.000
_cell.length_c   1.000
_cell.angle_alpha   90.00
_cell.angle_beta   90.00
_cell.angle_gamma   90.00
#
_symmetry.space_group_name_H-M   'P 1'
#
loop_
_entity.id
_entity.type
_entity.pdbx_description
1 polymer ?
#
loop_
_entity_poly.entity_id
_entity_poly.type
_entity_poly.pdbx_seq_one_letter_code
_entity_poly.pdbx_strand_id
1 'polypeptide(L)'
;MVGRLAVLEELGLAERTRPGGWRLDEGWQSALKELGERGDIIKRIHGALPQPGDGSRYLVVDGKSEIEPIEGILRRKGLHDELHGDLYAVVEDAHGQAHYVPLDAAAAQRLKEGAIVRAGVKKESWAKSMDAVLEKVASENGGIYDPQRHLRSLESRSAVVGGVSVPPDAVVDANVRRLQRLARHELVAELPDGRWQVPPDLVSQLKARETTHPRLRVQVDEIAPALGDQLKLRGPAWLDSAEPRAVYGFGDEVARAKEQRTLHLAQLGIKGSASEVRRSLNAMARAGAGRNIVEARGLAFVAAPPAGFHGVLVPCPGSTPGSDSGYVAILDERRRQFTVVPDQAGLDRYRGRTVELALGEDGALVVHRRELSRER
;
A
#
# COMPACT_ATOMS: atom_id res chain seq x y z
N MET A 1 3.11 48.50 -10.24
CA MET A 1 2.96 47.63 -11.44
C MET A 1 4.31 47.28 -12.07
N VAL A 2 5.25 48.20 -12.27
CA VAL A 2 6.56 47.98 -12.89
C VAL A 2 7.41 46.95 -12.14
N GLY A 3 7.41 46.92 -10.80
CA GLY A 3 8.17 45.95 -10.03
C GLY A 3 7.75 44.49 -10.22
N ARG A 4 6.46 44.21 -10.45
CA ARG A 4 5.99 42.83 -10.72
C ARG A 4 6.40 42.34 -12.10
N LEU A 5 6.43 43.23 -13.10
CA LEU A 5 6.86 42.90 -14.46
C LEU A 5 8.38 42.65 -14.50
N ALA A 6 9.18 43.38 -13.71
CA ALA A 6 10.60 43.12 -13.56
C ALA A 6 10.88 41.74 -12.95
N VAL A 7 10.12 41.32 -11.93
CA VAL A 7 10.24 39.96 -11.36
C VAL A 7 9.84 38.88 -12.38
N LEU A 8 8.81 39.10 -13.21
CA LEU A 8 8.44 38.17 -14.28
C LEU A 8 9.52 38.09 -15.37
N GLU A 9 10.24 39.18 -15.64
CA GLU A 9 11.41 39.20 -16.52
C GLU A 9 12.57 38.36 -15.95
N GLU A 10 12.89 38.53 -14.66
CA GLU A 10 13.89 37.73 -13.97
C GLU A 10 13.57 36.22 -13.94
N LEU A 11 12.28 35.88 -13.89
CA LEU A 11 11.79 34.52 -13.97
C LEU A 11 11.68 33.97 -15.41
N GLY A 12 12.02 34.78 -16.44
CA GLY A 12 11.93 34.41 -17.84
C GLY A 12 10.50 34.29 -18.37
N LEU A 13 9.52 34.86 -17.68
CA LEU A 13 8.08 34.82 -18.03
C LEU A 13 7.59 36.11 -18.70
N ALA A 14 8.46 37.12 -18.82
CA ALA A 14 8.20 38.38 -19.51
C ALA A 14 9.47 38.88 -20.20
N GLU A 15 9.28 39.54 -21.30
CA GLU A 15 10.37 40.18 -22.10
C GLU A 15 10.05 41.66 -22.25
N ARG A 16 11.06 42.51 -22.06
CA ARG A 16 10.94 43.93 -22.30
C ARG A 16 11.08 44.22 -23.80
N THR A 17 10.05 44.74 -24.46
CA THR A 17 10.00 44.96 -25.90
C THR A 17 10.38 46.37 -26.31
N ARG A 18 10.14 47.42 -25.51
CA ARG A 18 10.49 48.85 -25.71
C ARG A 18 10.36 49.58 -24.39
N PRO A 19 10.85 50.82 -24.28
CA PRO A 19 10.64 51.60 -23.05
C PRO A 19 9.18 51.63 -22.61
N GLY A 20 8.88 51.00 -21.47
CA GLY A 20 7.54 50.88 -20.92
C GLY A 20 6.67 49.73 -21.49
N GLY A 21 7.12 48.99 -22.51
CA GLY A 21 6.40 47.83 -23.08
C GLY A 21 6.93 46.49 -22.59
N TRP A 22 6.04 45.55 -22.35
CA TRP A 22 6.35 44.19 -21.90
C TRP A 22 5.55 43.21 -22.74
N ARG A 23 6.17 42.09 -23.08
CA ARG A 23 5.52 40.90 -23.64
C ARG A 23 5.54 39.85 -22.59
N LEU A 24 4.38 39.28 -22.25
CA LEU A 24 4.25 38.12 -21.36
C LEU A 24 4.21 36.86 -22.22
N ASP A 25 4.85 35.80 -21.78
CA ASP A 25 4.83 34.51 -22.46
C ASP A 25 3.42 33.89 -22.37
N GLU A 26 3.04 33.14 -23.42
CA GLU A 26 1.82 32.31 -23.34
C GLU A 26 1.96 31.33 -22.19
N GLY A 27 1.01 31.33 -21.24
CA GLY A 27 1.06 30.44 -20.09
C GLY A 27 1.84 30.95 -18.86
N TRP A 28 2.30 32.23 -18.86
CA TRP A 28 3.02 32.80 -17.72
C TRP A 28 2.29 32.63 -16.37
N GLN A 29 0.95 32.65 -16.37
CA GLN A 29 0.14 32.44 -15.16
C GLN A 29 0.28 31.00 -14.61
N SER A 30 0.27 30.00 -15.50
CA SER A 30 0.47 28.60 -15.14
C SER A 30 1.87 28.35 -14.64
N ALA A 31 2.87 28.92 -15.33
CA ALA A 31 4.28 28.83 -14.92
C ALA A 31 4.54 29.50 -13.56
N LEU A 32 3.93 30.67 -13.33
CA LEU A 32 4.04 31.37 -12.04
C LEU A 32 3.36 30.58 -10.91
N LYS A 33 2.21 29.98 -11.20
CA LYS A 33 1.52 29.09 -10.25
C LYS A 33 2.39 27.89 -9.91
N GLU A 34 2.98 27.22 -10.89
CA GLU A 34 3.88 26.09 -10.70
C GLU A 34 5.12 26.45 -9.86
N LEU A 35 5.73 27.62 -10.13
CA LEU A 35 6.84 28.14 -9.33
C LEU A 35 6.43 28.41 -7.88
N GLY A 36 5.22 28.96 -7.67
CA GLY A 36 4.65 29.17 -6.33
C GLY A 36 4.44 27.85 -5.59
N GLU A 37 3.82 26.88 -6.23
CA GLU A 37 3.60 25.52 -5.68
C GLU A 37 4.93 24.84 -5.32
N ARG A 38 5.94 24.91 -6.18
CA ARG A 38 7.29 24.42 -5.90
C ARG A 38 7.90 25.08 -4.65
N GLY A 39 7.80 26.41 -4.55
CA GLY A 39 8.29 27.15 -3.39
C GLY A 39 7.61 26.72 -2.10
N ASP A 40 6.31 26.47 -2.13
CA ASP A 40 5.56 26.02 -0.98
C ASP A 40 5.87 24.56 -0.60
N ILE A 41 6.08 23.68 -1.57
CA ILE A 41 6.54 22.31 -1.33
C ILE A 41 7.91 22.32 -0.63
N ILE A 42 8.86 23.10 -1.14
CA ILE A 42 10.20 23.22 -0.52
C ILE A 42 10.09 23.70 0.93
N LYS A 43 9.29 24.73 1.21
CA LYS A 43 9.07 25.22 2.58
C LYS A 43 8.49 24.15 3.50
N ARG A 44 7.53 23.36 3.00
CA ARG A 44 6.92 22.25 3.75
C ARG A 44 7.93 21.16 4.06
N ILE A 45 8.78 20.79 3.10
CA ILE A 45 9.87 19.81 3.30
C ILE A 45 10.84 20.34 4.35
N HIS A 46 11.34 21.57 4.21
CA HIS A 46 12.25 22.18 5.18
C HIS A 46 11.66 22.24 6.59
N GLY A 47 10.38 22.60 6.71
CA GLY A 47 9.68 22.64 7.99
C GLY A 47 9.42 21.25 8.60
N ALA A 48 9.57 20.18 7.84
CA ALA A 48 9.38 18.80 8.30
C ALA A 48 10.70 18.14 8.75
N LEU A 49 11.82 18.59 8.22
CA LEU A 49 13.14 18.01 8.53
C LEU A 49 13.72 18.62 9.82
N PRO A 50 14.28 17.80 10.74
CA PRO A 50 14.88 18.29 11.98
C PRO A 50 16.10 19.18 11.73
N GLN A 51 16.88 18.86 10.72
CA GLN A 51 18.02 19.62 10.25
C GLN A 51 18.05 19.54 8.72
N PRO A 52 17.53 20.54 8.02
CA PRO A 52 17.71 20.59 6.58
C PRO A 52 19.21 20.82 6.30
N GLY A 53 19.86 19.75 5.83
CA GLY A 53 21.28 19.82 5.46
C GLY A 53 21.47 20.73 4.25
N ASP A 54 22.67 21.37 4.19
CA ASP A 54 23.09 22.19 3.06
C ASP A 54 23.43 21.29 1.86
N GLY A 55 22.47 20.71 1.23
CA GLY A 55 22.59 19.71 0.16
C GLY A 55 21.47 18.65 0.20
N SER A 56 20.47 18.85 1.06
CA SER A 56 19.28 18.00 1.09
C SER A 56 18.67 17.92 -0.31
N ARG A 57 18.63 16.71 -0.88
CA ARG A 57 17.97 16.47 -2.16
C ARG A 57 16.49 16.29 -1.91
N TYR A 58 15.69 16.96 -2.73
CA TYR A 58 14.24 16.86 -2.68
C TYR A 58 13.72 16.19 -3.93
N LEU A 59 12.80 15.26 -3.75
CA LEU A 59 12.06 14.64 -4.85
C LEU A 59 10.57 14.84 -4.62
N VAL A 60 9.87 15.27 -5.66
CA VAL A 60 8.41 15.33 -5.66
C VAL A 60 7.89 14.14 -6.44
N VAL A 61 7.12 13.30 -5.77
CA VAL A 61 6.43 12.17 -6.39
C VAL A 61 5.09 12.67 -6.92
N ASP A 62 4.96 12.75 -8.22
CA ASP A 62 3.74 13.26 -8.88
C ASP A 62 2.71 12.16 -9.19
N GLY A 63 3.08 10.90 -9.03
CA GLY A 63 2.23 9.75 -9.36
C GLY A 63 2.02 9.54 -10.86
N LYS A 64 2.72 10.27 -11.73
CA LYS A 64 2.61 10.14 -13.19
C LYS A 64 3.59 9.16 -13.80
N SER A 65 4.65 8.86 -13.07
CA SER A 65 5.71 7.94 -13.48
C SER A 65 5.89 6.81 -12.47
N GLU A 66 6.35 5.66 -12.92
CA GLU A 66 6.79 4.59 -12.03
C GLU A 66 8.07 5.05 -11.31
N ILE A 67 8.15 4.81 -10.02
CA ILE A 67 9.32 5.10 -9.20
C ILE A 67 9.72 3.85 -8.44
N GLU A 68 11.00 3.72 -8.14
CA GLU A 68 11.48 2.74 -7.16
C GLU A 68 10.81 2.98 -5.80
N PRO A 69 10.42 1.93 -5.09
CA PRO A 69 9.82 2.08 -3.77
C PRO A 69 10.76 2.83 -2.81
N ILE A 70 10.24 3.87 -2.19
CA ILE A 70 10.95 4.71 -1.22
C ILE A 70 10.62 4.19 0.17
N GLU A 71 11.65 3.81 0.94
CA GLU A 71 11.50 3.45 2.34
C GLU A 71 12.14 4.52 3.23
N GLY A 72 11.39 5.01 4.22
CA GLY A 72 11.88 6.06 5.09
C GLY A 72 10.94 6.38 6.24
N ILE A 73 11.34 7.35 7.03
CA ILE A 73 10.53 7.86 8.13
C ILE A 73 9.48 8.86 7.62
N LEU A 74 8.26 8.71 8.06
CA LEU A 74 7.20 9.70 7.83
C LEU A 74 7.45 10.90 8.75
N ARG A 75 8.05 11.96 8.21
CA ARG A 75 8.37 13.17 8.98
C ARG A 75 7.15 14.03 9.27
N ARG A 76 6.32 14.20 8.26
CA ARG A 76 5.14 15.06 8.35
C ARG A 76 4.08 14.65 7.36
N LYS A 77 2.83 14.88 7.71
CA LYS A 77 1.67 14.82 6.80
C LYS A 77 0.81 16.05 6.98
N GLY A 78 0.08 16.47 5.95
CA GLY A 78 -0.77 17.65 6.01
C GLY A 78 -1.56 17.89 4.75
N LEU A 79 -2.25 19.03 4.69
CA LEU A 79 -2.99 19.48 3.52
C LEU A 79 -2.04 20.12 2.50
N HIS A 80 -2.11 19.65 1.27
CA HIS A 80 -1.43 20.25 0.12
C HIS A 80 -2.28 21.42 -0.41
N ASP A 81 -3.55 21.17 -0.63
CA ASP A 81 -4.53 22.16 -1.11
C ASP A 81 -5.80 22.08 -0.25
N GLU A 82 -6.13 23.20 0.38
CA GLU A 82 -7.33 23.31 1.22
C GLU A 82 -8.62 23.30 0.39
N LEU A 83 -8.56 23.78 -0.85
CA LEU A 83 -9.74 23.88 -1.73
C LEU A 83 -10.15 22.51 -2.28
N HIS A 84 -9.16 21.66 -2.60
CA HIS A 84 -9.40 20.34 -3.15
C HIS A 84 -9.30 19.22 -2.09
N GLY A 85 -8.78 19.55 -0.89
CA GLY A 85 -8.60 18.58 0.18
C GLY A 85 -7.45 17.60 -0.08
N ASP A 86 -6.53 17.95 -0.97
CA ASP A 86 -5.39 17.13 -1.31
C ASP A 86 -4.42 17.07 -0.14
N LEU A 87 -3.91 15.87 0.15
CA LEU A 87 -3.02 15.59 1.27
C LEU A 87 -1.62 15.23 0.78
N TYR A 88 -0.63 15.48 1.63
CA TYR A 88 0.76 15.12 1.36
C TYR A 88 1.42 14.44 2.57
N ALA A 89 2.50 13.73 2.29
CA ALA A 89 3.47 13.24 3.25
C ALA A 89 4.88 13.71 2.88
N VAL A 90 5.71 13.97 3.87
CA VAL A 90 7.17 14.12 3.71
C VAL A 90 7.81 12.87 4.29
N VAL A 91 8.49 12.11 3.43
CA VAL A 91 9.22 10.90 3.79
C VAL A 91 10.70 11.16 3.61
N GLU A 92 11.50 10.95 4.63
CA GLU A 92 12.96 11.04 4.56
C GLU A 92 13.56 9.65 4.57
N ASP A 93 14.35 9.32 3.53
CA ASP A 93 14.99 8.03 3.40
C ASP A 93 16.33 7.94 4.15
N ALA A 94 16.85 6.74 4.32
CA ALA A 94 18.12 6.50 5.01
C ALA A 94 19.35 7.02 4.22
N HIS A 95 19.17 7.52 3.01
CA HIS A 95 20.21 8.18 2.20
C HIS A 95 20.22 9.70 2.39
N GLY A 96 19.31 10.25 3.20
CA GLY A 96 19.18 11.69 3.46
C GLY A 96 18.41 12.46 2.40
N GLN A 97 17.64 11.76 1.54
CA GLN A 97 16.78 12.39 0.58
C GLN A 97 15.36 12.54 1.14
N ALA A 98 14.77 13.71 0.99
CA ALA A 98 13.39 13.98 1.37
C ALA A 98 12.46 13.89 0.15
N HIS A 99 11.36 13.15 0.32
CA HIS A 99 10.39 12.89 -0.71
C HIS A 99 9.04 13.52 -0.32
N TYR A 100 8.53 14.38 -1.20
CA TYR A 100 7.18 14.91 -1.08
C TYR A 100 6.21 14.01 -1.84
N VAL A 101 5.30 13.37 -1.12
CA VAL A 101 4.48 12.28 -1.65
C VAL A 101 3.00 12.62 -1.49
N PRO A 102 2.18 12.54 -2.53
CA PRO A 102 0.72 12.64 -2.40
C PRO A 102 0.20 11.54 -1.47
N LEU A 103 -0.79 11.88 -0.63
CA LEU A 103 -1.34 10.97 0.35
C LEU A 103 -2.86 10.90 0.20
N ASP A 104 -3.44 9.71 0.24
CA ASP A 104 -4.89 9.58 0.30
C ASP A 104 -5.43 9.77 1.73
N ALA A 105 -6.71 10.11 1.86
CA ALA A 105 -7.32 10.38 3.14
C ALA A 105 -7.30 9.18 4.10
N ALA A 106 -7.44 7.95 3.60
CA ALA A 106 -7.40 6.75 4.41
C ALA A 106 -6.00 6.49 4.96
N ALA A 107 -4.97 6.66 4.12
CA ALA A 107 -3.57 6.58 4.55
C ALA A 107 -3.23 7.70 5.55
N ALA A 108 -3.71 8.92 5.31
CA ALA A 108 -3.49 10.05 6.22
C ALA A 108 -4.08 9.82 7.63
N GLN A 109 -5.21 9.13 7.72
CA GLN A 109 -5.82 8.78 9.00
C GLN A 109 -5.06 7.65 9.71
N ARG A 110 -4.59 6.66 8.96
CA ARG A 110 -3.95 5.44 9.48
C ARG A 110 -2.49 5.68 9.89
N LEU A 111 -1.72 6.35 9.05
CA LEU A 111 -0.28 6.52 9.24
C LEU A 111 0.03 7.49 10.38
N LYS A 112 1.05 7.20 11.16
CA LYS A 112 1.56 8.06 12.24
C LYS A 112 2.89 8.68 11.85
N GLU A 113 3.08 9.95 12.17
CA GLU A 113 4.39 10.60 12.04
C GLU A 113 5.41 9.87 12.93
N GLY A 114 6.63 9.70 12.42
CA GLY A 114 7.66 8.88 13.03
C GLY A 114 7.66 7.40 12.66
N ALA A 115 6.58 6.88 12.08
CA ALA A 115 6.54 5.50 11.57
C ALA A 115 7.43 5.36 10.32
N ILE A 116 7.92 4.14 10.09
CA ILE A 116 8.63 3.79 8.88
C ILE A 116 7.61 3.39 7.83
N VAL A 117 7.67 4.06 6.69
CA VAL A 117 6.72 3.86 5.59
C VAL A 117 7.44 3.44 4.32
N ARG A 118 6.71 2.76 3.45
CA ARG A 118 7.09 2.51 2.07
C ARG A 118 6.13 3.26 1.17
N ALA A 119 6.67 4.19 0.38
CA ALA A 119 5.93 4.90 -0.65
C ALA A 119 6.30 4.36 -2.02
N GLY A 120 5.32 4.15 -2.87
CA GLY A 120 5.56 3.67 -4.23
C GLY A 120 4.39 3.98 -5.14
N VAL A 121 4.59 3.80 -6.43
CA VAL A 121 3.54 3.99 -7.45
C VAL A 121 3.09 2.63 -7.93
N LYS A 122 1.80 2.36 -7.79
CA LYS A 122 1.18 1.12 -8.27
C LYS A 122 0.30 1.39 -9.49
N LYS A 123 0.32 0.45 -10.42
CA LYS A 123 -0.66 0.41 -11.49
C LYS A 123 -2.01 0.01 -10.93
N GLU A 124 -3.01 0.85 -11.13
CA GLU A 124 -4.39 0.55 -10.78
C GLU A 124 -5.11 -0.03 -11.99
N SER A 125 -5.71 -1.21 -11.84
CA SER A 125 -6.47 -1.81 -12.93
C SER A 125 -7.67 -0.94 -13.31
N TRP A 126 -7.84 -0.73 -14.61
CA TRP A 126 -9.03 -0.14 -15.18
C TRP A 126 -10.22 -1.07 -14.97
N ALA A 127 -10.02 -2.37 -15.13
CA ALA A 127 -11.04 -3.37 -14.92
C ALA A 127 -11.26 -3.64 -13.42
N LYS A 128 -12.53 -3.64 -13.00
CA LYS A 128 -12.96 -4.02 -11.65
C LYS A 128 -13.79 -5.30 -11.74
N SER A 129 -13.88 -6.07 -10.67
CA SER A 129 -14.69 -7.30 -10.64
C SER A 129 -16.15 -7.08 -11.03
N MET A 130 -16.71 -5.91 -10.72
CA MET A 130 -18.06 -5.53 -11.08
C MET A 130 -18.25 -5.33 -12.59
N ASP A 131 -17.20 -5.03 -13.36
CA ASP A 131 -17.33 -4.80 -14.80
C ASP A 131 -17.71 -6.07 -15.56
N ALA A 132 -17.22 -7.23 -15.09
CA ALA A 132 -17.65 -8.53 -15.64
C ALA A 132 -19.14 -8.82 -15.37
N VAL A 133 -19.66 -8.35 -14.24
CA VAL A 133 -21.09 -8.45 -13.93
C VAL A 133 -21.91 -7.52 -14.84
N LEU A 134 -21.44 -6.27 -15.04
CA LEU A 134 -22.08 -5.30 -15.93
C LEU A 134 -22.12 -5.82 -17.38
N GLU A 135 -20.99 -6.33 -17.89
CA GLU A 135 -20.88 -6.92 -19.21
C GLU A 135 -21.85 -8.10 -19.37
N LYS A 136 -21.89 -9.02 -18.39
CA LYS A 136 -22.78 -10.17 -18.40
C LYS A 136 -24.26 -9.77 -18.40
N VAL A 137 -24.67 -8.92 -17.45
CA VAL A 137 -26.07 -8.46 -17.31
C VAL A 137 -26.52 -7.70 -18.56
N ALA A 138 -25.65 -6.89 -19.16
CA ALA A 138 -25.96 -6.18 -20.40
C ALA A 138 -26.04 -7.14 -21.59
N SER A 139 -25.14 -8.13 -21.72
CA SER A 139 -25.16 -9.10 -22.81
C SER A 139 -26.44 -9.95 -22.82
N GLU A 140 -26.95 -10.34 -21.66
CA GLU A 140 -28.22 -11.03 -21.49
C GLU A 140 -29.44 -10.17 -21.89
N ASN A 141 -29.22 -8.85 -22.09
CA ASN A 141 -30.26 -7.88 -22.46
C ASN A 141 -29.88 -7.07 -23.72
N GLY A 142 -29.25 -7.73 -24.69
CA GLY A 142 -28.93 -7.12 -26.00
C GLY A 142 -27.93 -5.99 -25.94
N GLY A 143 -26.97 -5.99 -24.98
CA GLY A 143 -25.96 -4.96 -24.79
C GLY A 143 -26.43 -3.77 -23.95
N ILE A 144 -27.61 -3.87 -23.33
CA ILE A 144 -28.21 -2.80 -22.54
C ILE A 144 -28.26 -3.19 -21.07
N TYR A 145 -27.61 -2.39 -20.21
CA TYR A 145 -27.78 -2.47 -18.77
C TYR A 145 -28.98 -1.62 -18.33
N ASP A 146 -29.98 -2.27 -17.75
CA ASP A 146 -31.17 -1.65 -17.18
C ASP A 146 -31.11 -1.75 -15.64
N PRO A 147 -30.89 -0.61 -14.90
CA PRO A 147 -30.79 -0.64 -13.46
C PRO A 147 -32.04 -1.21 -12.77
N GLN A 148 -33.25 -0.91 -13.25
CA GLN A 148 -34.48 -1.36 -12.63
C GLN A 148 -34.71 -2.86 -12.84
N ARG A 149 -34.37 -3.37 -14.01
CA ARG A 149 -34.42 -4.80 -14.30
C ARG A 149 -33.42 -5.59 -13.49
N HIS A 150 -32.20 -5.05 -13.34
CA HIS A 150 -31.15 -5.66 -12.50
C HIS A 150 -31.56 -5.68 -11.02
N LEU A 151 -32.14 -4.59 -10.51
CA LEU A 151 -32.66 -4.52 -9.13
C LEU A 151 -33.66 -5.64 -8.86
N ARG A 152 -34.70 -5.77 -9.72
CA ARG A 152 -35.71 -6.84 -9.61
C ARG A 152 -35.10 -8.23 -9.65
N SER A 153 -34.05 -8.43 -10.45
CA SER A 153 -33.33 -9.71 -10.52
C SER A 153 -32.57 -10.04 -9.25
N LEU A 154 -32.03 -9.01 -8.56
CA LEU A 154 -31.30 -9.16 -7.30
C LEU A 154 -32.24 -9.35 -6.10
N GLU A 155 -33.40 -8.71 -6.10
CA GLU A 155 -34.44 -8.89 -5.07
C GLU A 155 -34.95 -10.34 -4.99
N SER A 156 -34.97 -11.04 -6.12
CA SER A 156 -35.33 -12.47 -6.19
C SER A 156 -34.19 -13.39 -5.71
N ARG A 157 -33.00 -12.89 -5.46
CA ARG A 157 -31.80 -13.62 -5.05
C ARG A 157 -31.09 -12.85 -3.94
N SER A 158 -30.67 -13.53 -2.87
CA SER A 158 -29.85 -12.89 -1.86
C SER A 158 -28.51 -12.46 -2.47
N ALA A 159 -28.28 -11.16 -2.58
CA ALA A 159 -27.02 -10.63 -3.10
C ALA A 159 -25.90 -10.77 -2.04
N VAL A 160 -24.88 -11.57 -2.33
CA VAL A 160 -23.71 -11.75 -1.47
C VAL A 160 -22.46 -11.29 -2.22
N VAL A 161 -21.80 -10.26 -1.71
CA VAL A 161 -20.54 -9.73 -2.25
C VAL A 161 -19.44 -9.97 -1.24
N GLY A 162 -18.40 -10.75 -1.61
CA GLY A 162 -17.27 -11.03 -0.71
C GLY A 162 -17.64 -11.73 0.60
N GLY A 163 -18.74 -12.51 0.62
CA GLY A 163 -19.24 -13.19 1.83
C GLY A 163 -20.11 -12.32 2.74
N VAL A 164 -20.37 -11.06 2.36
CA VAL A 164 -21.24 -10.14 3.09
C VAL A 164 -22.54 -9.94 2.32
N SER A 165 -23.68 -10.01 3.01
CA SER A 165 -24.99 -9.68 2.41
C SER A 165 -25.06 -8.16 2.18
N VAL A 166 -25.23 -7.77 0.91
CA VAL A 166 -25.33 -6.37 0.49
C VAL A 166 -26.75 -6.13 -0.04
N PRO A 167 -27.40 -5.01 0.36
CA PRO A 167 -28.71 -4.65 -0.16
C PRO A 167 -28.69 -4.52 -1.71
N PRO A 168 -29.71 -5.05 -2.42
CA PRO A 168 -29.76 -5.02 -3.88
C PRO A 168 -29.66 -3.63 -4.50
N ASP A 169 -30.30 -2.63 -3.89
CA ASP A 169 -30.22 -1.23 -4.27
C ASP A 169 -28.80 -0.67 -4.20
N ALA A 170 -28.06 -0.96 -3.14
CA ALA A 170 -26.66 -0.53 -2.98
C ALA A 170 -25.75 -1.13 -4.07
N VAL A 171 -26.02 -2.38 -4.53
CA VAL A 171 -25.29 -3.00 -5.64
C VAL A 171 -25.58 -2.28 -6.94
N VAL A 172 -26.87 -1.99 -7.22
CA VAL A 172 -27.26 -1.28 -8.45
C VAL A 172 -26.70 0.13 -8.46
N ASP A 173 -26.77 0.84 -7.35
CA ASP A 173 -26.19 2.19 -7.22
C ASP A 173 -24.67 2.20 -7.45
N ALA A 174 -23.97 1.19 -6.94
CA ALA A 174 -22.53 1.05 -7.20
C ALA A 174 -22.25 0.82 -8.68
N ASN A 175 -23.07 0.02 -9.35
CA ASN A 175 -22.98 -0.24 -10.78
C ASN A 175 -23.24 1.03 -11.60
N VAL A 176 -24.29 1.79 -11.28
CA VAL A 176 -24.60 3.06 -11.97
C VAL A 176 -23.46 4.06 -11.79
N ARG A 177 -22.95 4.23 -10.57
CA ARG A 177 -21.76 5.09 -10.32
C ARG A 177 -20.53 4.63 -11.11
N ARG A 178 -20.39 3.31 -11.32
CA ARG A 178 -19.31 2.77 -12.16
C ARG A 178 -19.51 3.13 -13.63
N LEU A 179 -20.73 2.93 -14.16
CA LEU A 179 -21.08 3.28 -15.53
C LEU A 179 -20.88 4.78 -15.82
N GLN A 180 -21.31 5.65 -14.91
CA GLN A 180 -21.08 7.10 -15.02
C GLN A 180 -19.58 7.44 -15.13
N ARG A 181 -18.72 6.73 -14.38
CA ARG A 181 -17.26 6.90 -14.49
C ARG A 181 -16.72 6.38 -15.83
N LEU A 182 -17.23 5.26 -16.32
CA LEU A 182 -16.82 4.70 -17.61
C LEU A 182 -17.29 5.57 -18.79
N ALA A 183 -18.46 6.20 -18.68
CA ALA A 183 -18.97 7.13 -19.68
C ALA A 183 -18.09 8.37 -19.86
N ARG A 184 -17.48 8.89 -18.78
CA ARG A 184 -16.50 10.00 -18.87
C ARG A 184 -15.28 9.63 -19.73
N HIS A 185 -15.07 8.35 -19.96
CA HIS A 185 -13.98 7.82 -20.78
C HIS A 185 -14.47 7.22 -22.09
N GLU A 186 -15.75 7.47 -22.45
CA GLU A 186 -16.37 7.03 -23.71
C GLU A 186 -16.39 5.50 -23.87
N LEU A 187 -16.38 4.75 -22.78
CA LEU A 187 -16.39 3.27 -22.78
C LEU A 187 -17.80 2.69 -22.72
N VAL A 188 -18.76 3.47 -22.28
CA VAL A 188 -20.18 3.14 -22.23
C VAL A 188 -20.98 4.41 -22.52
N ALA A 189 -22.26 4.28 -22.94
CA ALA A 189 -23.12 5.42 -23.22
C ALA A 189 -24.41 5.34 -22.38
N GLU A 190 -24.80 6.47 -21.79
CA GLU A 190 -26.10 6.62 -21.13
C GLU A 190 -27.17 6.91 -22.18
N LEU A 191 -28.28 6.19 -22.13
CA LEU A 191 -29.43 6.36 -23.01
C LEU A 191 -30.42 7.37 -22.40
N PRO A 192 -31.26 8.03 -23.21
CA PRO A 192 -32.21 9.05 -22.73
C PRO A 192 -33.22 8.56 -21.69
N ASP A 193 -33.41 7.26 -21.60
CA ASP A 193 -34.34 6.61 -20.66
C ASP A 193 -33.66 6.13 -19.37
N GLY A 194 -32.39 6.50 -19.13
CA GLY A 194 -31.62 6.12 -17.95
C GLY A 194 -31.02 4.72 -17.98
N ARG A 195 -31.15 4.03 -19.11
CA ARG A 195 -30.45 2.77 -19.38
C ARG A 195 -29.05 3.04 -19.92
N TRP A 196 -28.21 2.01 -19.98
CA TRP A 196 -26.81 2.14 -20.40
C TRP A 196 -26.48 1.17 -21.53
N GLN A 197 -25.88 1.67 -22.58
CA GLN A 197 -25.29 0.82 -23.60
C GLN A 197 -23.90 0.41 -23.16
N VAL A 198 -23.69 -0.91 -23.05
CA VAL A 198 -22.44 -1.52 -22.57
C VAL A 198 -21.91 -2.43 -23.66
N PRO A 199 -20.67 -2.25 -24.13
CA PRO A 199 -20.10 -3.11 -25.15
C PRO A 199 -19.91 -4.56 -24.63
N PRO A 200 -20.05 -5.55 -25.51
CA PRO A 200 -19.94 -6.96 -25.12
C PRO A 200 -18.53 -7.41 -24.74
N ASP A 201 -17.53 -6.58 -24.98
CA ASP A 201 -16.11 -6.77 -24.68
C ASP A 201 -15.55 -5.70 -23.74
N LEU A 202 -16.40 -5.10 -22.90
CA LEU A 202 -16.03 -4.03 -21.97
C LEU A 202 -14.79 -4.38 -21.14
N VAL A 203 -14.73 -5.57 -20.55
CA VAL A 203 -13.60 -6.01 -19.72
C VAL A 203 -12.31 -6.08 -20.54
N SER A 204 -12.41 -6.54 -21.79
CA SER A 204 -11.26 -6.61 -22.72
C SER A 204 -10.77 -5.22 -23.11
N GLN A 205 -11.68 -4.29 -23.39
CA GLN A 205 -11.34 -2.87 -23.66
C GLN A 205 -10.66 -2.21 -22.47
N LEU A 206 -11.17 -2.46 -21.25
CA LEU A 206 -10.56 -1.94 -20.03
C LEU A 206 -9.14 -2.45 -19.82
N LYS A 207 -8.90 -3.75 -20.06
CA LYS A 207 -7.54 -4.33 -19.99
C LYS A 207 -6.61 -3.78 -21.07
N ALA A 208 -7.07 -3.62 -22.29
CA ALA A 208 -6.28 -3.00 -23.35
C ALA A 208 -5.91 -1.55 -23.00
N ARG A 209 -6.81 -0.81 -22.36
CA ARG A 209 -6.56 0.55 -21.91
C ARG A 209 -5.48 0.64 -20.81
N GLU A 210 -5.26 -0.40 -20.04
CA GLU A 210 -4.17 -0.47 -19.05
C GLU A 210 -2.79 -0.28 -19.69
N THR A 211 -2.63 -0.74 -20.92
CA THR A 211 -1.37 -0.61 -21.67
C THR A 211 -1.21 0.78 -22.27
N THR A 212 -2.28 1.36 -22.83
CA THR A 212 -2.24 2.64 -23.53
C THR A 212 -2.38 3.85 -22.61
N HIS A 213 -3.11 3.70 -21.51
CA HIS A 213 -3.38 4.75 -20.53
C HIS A 213 -3.26 4.17 -19.11
N PRO A 214 -2.05 3.85 -18.64
CA PRO A 214 -1.86 3.28 -17.32
C PRO A 214 -2.39 4.24 -16.25
N ARG A 215 -3.19 3.72 -15.34
CA ARG A 215 -3.58 4.45 -14.12
C ARG A 215 -2.53 4.18 -13.07
N LEU A 216 -1.84 5.21 -12.70
CA LEU A 216 -0.86 5.16 -11.62
C LEU A 216 -1.48 5.76 -10.36
N ARG A 217 -1.24 5.12 -9.23
CA ARG A 217 -1.64 5.61 -7.92
C ARG A 217 -0.48 5.53 -6.96
N VAL A 218 -0.23 6.62 -6.29
CA VAL A 218 0.71 6.64 -5.16
C VAL A 218 0.08 5.89 -4.00
N GLN A 219 0.83 4.97 -3.42
CA GLN A 219 0.46 4.22 -2.22
C GLN A 219 1.54 4.41 -1.17
N VAL A 220 1.11 4.71 0.06
CA VAL A 220 1.99 4.82 1.21
C VAL A 220 1.50 3.87 2.30
N ASP A 221 2.33 2.91 2.66
CA ASP A 221 2.03 1.91 3.66
C ASP A 221 3.03 1.97 4.81
N GLU A 222 2.56 1.77 6.04
CA GLU A 222 3.43 1.57 7.18
C GLU A 222 4.04 0.17 7.11
N ILE A 223 5.38 0.09 7.15
CA ILE A 223 6.13 -1.17 7.13
C ILE A 223 6.76 -1.49 8.49
N ALA A 224 6.96 -0.47 9.33
CA ALA A 224 7.43 -0.66 10.69
C ALA A 224 7.03 0.51 11.60
N PRO A 225 6.92 0.29 12.92
CA PRO A 225 6.71 1.36 13.88
C PRO A 225 7.94 2.28 13.97
N ALA A 226 7.84 3.35 14.75
CA ALA A 226 8.93 4.27 14.99
C ALA A 226 10.21 3.56 15.47
N LEU A 227 11.40 4.13 15.18
CA LEU A 227 12.70 3.52 15.53
C LEU A 227 12.78 3.17 17.02
N GLY A 228 12.29 4.05 17.90
CA GLY A 228 12.31 3.82 19.35
C GLY A 228 11.53 2.57 19.78
N ASP A 229 10.41 2.28 19.13
CA ASP A 229 9.59 1.09 19.41
C ASP A 229 10.28 -0.19 18.92
N GLN A 230 11.05 -0.09 17.82
CA GLN A 230 11.79 -1.22 17.26
C GLN A 230 12.96 -1.67 18.13
N LEU A 231 13.54 -0.79 18.96
CA LEU A 231 14.70 -1.09 19.80
C LEU A 231 14.46 -2.29 20.72
N LYS A 232 13.26 -2.42 21.28
CA LYS A 232 12.90 -3.43 22.29
C LYS A 232 12.13 -4.62 21.73
N LEU A 233 11.91 -4.68 20.43
CA LEU A 233 11.20 -5.80 19.82
C LEU A 233 11.97 -7.12 20.03
N ARG A 234 11.24 -8.16 20.47
CA ARG A 234 11.79 -9.52 20.64
C ARG A 234 11.72 -10.36 19.36
N GLY A 235 11.59 -9.73 18.22
CA GLY A 235 11.55 -10.34 16.91
C GLY A 235 12.32 -9.50 15.90
N PRO A 236 12.35 -9.90 14.63
CA PRO A 236 12.94 -9.11 13.57
C PRO A 236 12.28 -7.74 13.50
N ALA A 237 13.09 -6.71 13.28
CA ALA A 237 12.64 -5.35 13.06
C ALA A 237 13.16 -4.87 11.70
N TRP A 238 12.48 -3.90 11.10
CA TRP A 238 12.98 -3.22 9.90
C TRP A 238 14.40 -2.69 10.13
N LEU A 239 14.66 -2.17 11.34
CA LEU A 239 15.94 -1.65 11.75
C LEU A 239 17.12 -2.66 11.60
N ASP A 240 16.85 -3.96 11.74
CA ASP A 240 17.88 -5.01 11.61
C ASP A 240 18.40 -5.15 10.17
N SER A 241 17.59 -4.79 9.16
CA SER A 241 17.93 -4.83 7.74
C SER A 241 18.22 -3.47 7.13
N ALA A 242 17.91 -2.36 7.82
CA ALA A 242 18.14 -1.02 7.31
C ALA A 242 19.62 -0.73 7.06
N GLU A 243 19.95 -0.08 5.94
CA GLU A 243 21.31 0.29 5.56
C GLU A 243 21.43 1.83 5.50
N PRO A 244 21.81 2.51 6.61
CA PRO A 244 22.00 3.95 6.59
C PRO A 244 23.23 4.30 5.76
N ARG A 245 23.09 5.30 4.88
CA ARG A 245 24.19 5.82 4.05
C ARG A 245 24.50 7.28 4.33
N ALA A 246 23.53 8.03 4.83
CA ALA A 246 23.74 9.42 5.22
C ALA A 246 24.26 9.50 6.65
N VAL A 247 25.16 10.44 6.90
CA VAL A 247 25.70 10.77 8.23
C VAL A 247 24.91 11.89 8.91
N TYR A 248 23.75 12.22 8.41
CA TYR A 248 22.84 13.26 8.92
C TYR A 248 21.39 12.80 8.75
N GLY A 249 20.47 13.51 9.41
CA GLY A 249 19.04 13.26 9.28
C GLY A 249 18.65 11.84 9.66
N PHE A 250 17.75 11.24 8.88
CA PHE A 250 17.24 9.90 9.16
C PHE A 250 18.34 8.82 9.08
N GLY A 251 19.32 8.94 8.18
CA GLY A 251 20.44 8.01 8.12
C GLY A 251 21.23 7.92 9.42
N ASP A 252 21.56 9.05 10.03
CA ASP A 252 22.24 9.11 11.33
C ASP A 252 21.35 8.57 12.47
N GLU A 253 20.05 8.87 12.45
CA GLU A 253 19.08 8.30 13.41
C GLU A 253 19.02 6.78 13.32
N VAL A 254 18.99 6.22 12.12
CA VAL A 254 19.02 4.75 11.88
C VAL A 254 20.32 4.16 12.38
N ALA A 255 21.46 4.78 12.09
CA ALA A 255 22.78 4.29 12.56
C ALA A 255 22.83 4.19 14.09
N ARG A 256 22.45 5.28 14.78
CA ARG A 256 22.38 5.31 16.26
C ARG A 256 21.39 4.29 16.82
N ALA A 257 20.22 4.15 16.20
CA ALA A 257 19.23 3.17 16.62
C ALA A 257 19.74 1.74 16.44
N LYS A 258 20.48 1.43 15.38
CA LYS A 258 21.12 0.11 15.18
C LYS A 258 22.13 -0.23 16.25
N GLU A 259 22.95 0.73 16.64
CA GLU A 259 23.90 0.56 17.76
C GLU A 259 23.17 0.23 19.07
N GLN A 260 22.15 1.03 19.40
CA GLN A 260 21.33 0.80 20.60
C GLN A 260 20.65 -0.56 20.59
N ARG A 261 20.10 -0.96 19.42
CA ARG A 261 19.47 -2.28 19.26
C ARG A 261 20.48 -3.42 19.41
N THR A 262 21.67 -3.27 18.83
CA THR A 262 22.75 -4.27 18.98
C THR A 262 23.12 -4.47 20.45
N LEU A 263 23.26 -3.38 21.21
CA LEU A 263 23.51 -3.44 22.65
C LEU A 263 22.36 -4.14 23.40
N HIS A 264 21.12 -3.81 23.07
CA HIS A 264 19.95 -4.44 23.69
C HIS A 264 19.89 -5.95 23.37
N LEU A 265 20.11 -6.36 22.12
CA LEU A 265 20.16 -7.77 21.74
C LEU A 265 21.31 -8.53 22.43
N ALA A 266 22.46 -7.88 22.58
CA ALA A 266 23.59 -8.47 23.32
C ALA A 266 23.27 -8.73 24.80
N GLN A 267 22.48 -7.86 25.44
CA GLN A 267 21.98 -8.05 26.82
C GLN A 267 21.02 -9.24 26.90
N LEU A 268 20.27 -9.55 25.84
CA LEU A 268 19.41 -10.72 25.73
C LEU A 268 20.17 -12.00 25.34
N GLY A 269 21.51 -11.93 25.25
CA GLY A 269 22.35 -13.06 24.84
C GLY A 269 22.38 -13.35 23.33
N ILE A 270 21.78 -12.48 22.52
CA ILE A 270 21.75 -12.62 21.05
C ILE A 270 22.97 -11.90 20.49
N LYS A 271 23.97 -12.70 20.07
CA LYS A 271 25.25 -12.22 19.50
C LYS A 271 25.58 -13.09 18.27
N GLY A 272 26.44 -12.56 17.39
CA GLY A 272 26.93 -13.29 16.23
C GLY A 272 26.81 -12.50 14.95
N SER A 273 26.92 -13.18 13.81
CA SER A 273 26.73 -12.62 12.48
C SER A 273 25.29 -12.16 12.27
N ALA A 274 25.04 -11.30 11.30
CA ALA A 274 23.70 -10.82 10.96
C ALA A 274 22.71 -11.99 10.69
N SER A 275 23.19 -13.07 10.07
CA SER A 275 22.38 -14.26 9.79
C SER A 275 22.02 -15.03 11.06
N GLU A 276 22.93 -15.14 12.04
CA GLU A 276 22.70 -15.81 13.32
C GLU A 276 21.73 -15.00 14.19
N VAL A 277 21.93 -13.69 14.27
CA VAL A 277 21.02 -12.76 14.95
C VAL A 277 19.63 -12.87 14.36
N ARG A 278 19.49 -12.78 13.03
CA ARG A 278 18.19 -12.90 12.35
C ARG A 278 17.52 -14.25 12.63
N ARG A 279 18.26 -15.36 12.63
CA ARG A 279 17.75 -16.68 12.96
C ARG A 279 17.22 -16.74 14.39
N SER A 280 17.98 -16.20 15.34
CA SER A 280 17.58 -16.13 16.76
C SER A 280 16.33 -15.29 16.95
N LEU A 281 16.24 -14.11 16.32
CA LEU A 281 15.07 -13.24 16.37
C LEU A 281 13.82 -13.90 15.77
N ASN A 282 13.97 -14.59 14.64
CA ASN A 282 12.86 -15.34 14.03
C ASN A 282 12.38 -16.48 14.94
N ALA A 283 13.29 -17.17 15.62
CA ALA A 283 12.92 -18.21 16.58
C ALA A 283 12.17 -17.64 17.77
N MET A 284 12.62 -16.51 18.31
CA MET A 284 11.96 -15.81 19.43
C MET A 284 10.56 -15.28 19.05
N ALA A 285 10.43 -14.69 17.86
CA ALA A 285 9.15 -14.20 17.37
C ALA A 285 8.14 -15.35 17.19
N ARG A 286 8.58 -16.47 16.60
CA ARG A 286 7.75 -17.69 16.48
C ARG A 286 7.33 -18.23 17.84
N ALA A 287 8.27 -18.31 18.79
CA ALA A 287 7.96 -18.77 20.14
C ALA A 287 6.99 -17.81 20.87
N GLY A 288 7.12 -16.50 20.63
CA GLY A 288 6.19 -15.50 21.16
C GLY A 288 4.78 -15.64 20.59
N ALA A 289 4.65 -15.72 19.27
CA ALA A 289 3.38 -15.96 18.60
C ALA A 289 2.73 -17.29 19.04
N GLY A 290 3.56 -18.32 19.26
CA GLY A 290 3.13 -19.62 19.76
C GLY A 290 2.57 -19.58 21.17
N ARG A 291 3.14 -18.81 22.08
CA ARG A 291 2.63 -18.71 23.48
C ARG A 291 1.19 -18.24 23.56
N ASN A 292 0.83 -17.25 22.77
CA ASN A 292 -0.54 -16.73 22.73
C ASN A 292 -1.56 -17.81 22.31
N ILE A 293 -1.15 -18.76 21.47
CA ILE A 293 -1.99 -19.87 21.03
C ILE A 293 -2.07 -20.96 22.11
N VAL A 294 -0.94 -21.27 22.75
CA VAL A 294 -0.92 -22.24 23.89
C VAL A 294 -1.89 -21.78 24.98
N GLU A 295 -1.79 -20.52 25.37
CA GLU A 295 -2.66 -19.94 26.41
C GLU A 295 -4.15 -19.95 26.01
N ALA A 296 -4.44 -19.66 24.72
CA ALA A 296 -5.82 -19.59 24.23
C ALA A 296 -6.45 -20.97 23.96
N ARG A 297 -5.67 -21.98 23.55
CA ARG A 297 -6.18 -23.26 23.02
C ARG A 297 -5.61 -24.51 23.67
N GLY A 298 -4.59 -24.40 24.49
CA GLY A 298 -3.98 -25.55 25.17
C GLY A 298 -3.33 -26.58 24.23
N LEU A 299 -2.81 -26.12 23.09
CA LEU A 299 -2.14 -26.96 22.11
C LEU A 299 -0.62 -26.92 22.32
N ALA A 300 0.08 -28.02 22.00
CA ALA A 300 1.53 -28.09 22.09
C ALA A 300 2.20 -27.42 20.88
N PHE A 301 3.16 -26.53 21.14
CA PHE A 301 3.90 -25.83 20.09
C PHE A 301 5.03 -26.70 19.52
N VAL A 302 5.04 -26.88 18.21
CA VAL A 302 6.11 -27.58 17.45
C VAL A 302 6.98 -26.54 16.77
N ALA A 303 8.15 -26.25 17.37
CA ALA A 303 9.06 -25.22 16.89
C ALA A 303 9.73 -25.58 15.54
N ALA A 304 9.98 -26.87 15.30
CA ALA A 304 10.56 -27.41 14.07
C ALA A 304 9.61 -28.47 13.50
N PRO A 305 8.56 -28.07 12.78
CA PRO A 305 7.62 -29.03 12.22
C PRO A 305 8.28 -29.87 11.13
N PRO A 306 7.99 -31.18 11.06
CA PRO A 306 8.45 -32.00 9.94
C PRO A 306 7.72 -31.66 8.65
N ALA A 307 8.28 -32.00 7.51
CA ALA A 307 7.54 -32.04 6.26
C ALA A 307 6.31 -32.96 6.42
N GLY A 308 5.18 -32.59 5.82
CA GLY A 308 3.92 -33.31 6.01
C GLY A 308 3.13 -32.87 7.26
N PHE A 309 3.63 -31.90 8.05
CA PHE A 309 2.83 -31.30 9.11
C PHE A 309 1.61 -30.61 8.51
N HIS A 310 0.43 -30.97 8.97
CA HIS A 310 -0.82 -30.46 8.39
C HIS A 310 -1.81 -30.02 9.46
N GLY A 311 -2.66 -29.10 9.09
CA GLY A 311 -3.69 -28.56 10.00
C GLY A 311 -4.43 -27.38 9.40
N VAL A 312 -5.28 -26.76 10.20
CA VAL A 312 -6.06 -25.57 9.76
C VAL A 312 -5.20 -24.32 9.90
N LEU A 313 -5.12 -23.53 8.84
CA LEU A 313 -4.40 -22.24 8.84
C LEU A 313 -5.25 -21.16 9.52
N VAL A 314 -4.71 -20.58 10.58
CA VAL A 314 -5.38 -19.50 11.34
C VAL A 314 -4.44 -18.32 11.57
N PRO A 315 -4.96 -17.09 11.67
CA PRO A 315 -4.14 -15.94 12.06
C PRO A 315 -3.64 -16.09 13.50
N CYS A 316 -2.40 -15.65 13.75
CA CYS A 316 -1.89 -15.54 15.10
C CYS A 316 -2.50 -14.30 15.80
N PRO A 317 -2.97 -14.40 17.05
CA PRO A 317 -3.41 -13.23 17.81
C PRO A 317 -2.29 -12.20 17.94
N GLY A 318 -2.60 -10.93 17.59
CA GLY A 318 -1.64 -9.82 17.65
C GLY A 318 -0.74 -9.65 16.42
N SER A 319 -0.86 -10.48 15.39
CA SER A 319 -0.24 -10.23 14.09
C SER A 319 -1.16 -9.37 13.22
N THR A 320 -0.60 -8.32 12.63
CA THR A 320 -1.33 -7.49 11.66
C THR A 320 -1.41 -8.24 10.34
N PRO A 321 -2.59 -8.50 9.77
CA PRO A 321 -2.72 -9.16 8.48
C PRO A 321 -1.99 -8.39 7.39
N GLY A 322 -1.12 -9.09 6.63
CA GLY A 322 -0.43 -8.50 5.48
C GLY A 322 0.83 -7.68 5.82
N SER A 323 1.31 -7.68 7.08
CA SER A 323 2.63 -7.12 7.38
C SER A 323 3.72 -8.16 7.11
N ASP A 324 4.85 -7.73 6.53
CA ASP A 324 6.03 -8.60 6.26
C ASP A 324 6.63 -9.26 7.52
N SER A 325 6.14 -8.89 8.71
CA SER A 325 6.53 -9.41 10.03
C SER A 325 5.46 -10.27 10.70
N GLY A 326 4.36 -10.57 10.02
CA GLY A 326 3.26 -11.37 10.55
C GLY A 326 3.57 -12.86 10.58
N TYR A 327 2.84 -13.57 11.44
CA TYR A 327 2.88 -15.02 11.52
C TYR A 327 1.46 -15.58 11.45
N VAL A 328 1.34 -16.77 10.85
CA VAL A 328 0.11 -17.56 10.85
C VAL A 328 0.39 -18.92 11.53
N ALA A 329 -0.62 -19.51 12.11
CA ALA A 329 -0.49 -20.81 12.75
C ALA A 329 -1.18 -21.90 11.93
N ILE A 330 -0.59 -23.09 11.94
CA ILE A 330 -1.19 -24.31 11.40
C ILE A 330 -1.56 -25.19 12.60
N LEU A 331 -2.87 -25.38 12.83
CA LEU A 331 -3.40 -26.12 13.98
C LEU A 331 -3.75 -27.56 13.59
N ASP A 332 -3.04 -28.55 14.15
CA ASP A 332 -3.43 -29.96 14.12
C ASP A 332 -4.19 -30.30 15.40
N GLU A 333 -5.51 -30.10 15.38
CA GLU A 333 -6.36 -30.36 16.52
C GLU A 333 -6.42 -31.84 16.92
N ARG A 334 -6.23 -32.75 15.95
CA ARG A 334 -6.23 -34.20 16.20
C ARG A 334 -5.05 -34.63 17.08
N ARG A 335 -3.86 -34.09 16.77
CA ARG A 335 -2.65 -34.37 17.55
C ARG A 335 -2.44 -33.41 18.70
N ARG A 336 -3.35 -32.43 18.89
CA ARG A 336 -3.25 -31.35 19.85
C ARG A 336 -1.93 -30.58 19.75
N GLN A 337 -1.51 -30.32 18.52
CA GLN A 337 -0.26 -29.63 18.19
C GLN A 337 -0.51 -28.48 17.24
N PHE A 338 0.40 -27.52 17.23
CA PHE A 338 0.41 -26.46 16.24
C PHE A 338 1.84 -26.02 15.93
N THR A 339 2.00 -25.37 14.78
CA THR A 339 3.23 -24.67 14.43
C THR A 339 2.94 -23.28 13.92
N VAL A 340 3.94 -22.42 13.90
CA VAL A 340 3.85 -21.03 13.44
C VAL A 340 4.80 -20.85 12.27
N VAL A 341 4.28 -20.31 11.19
CA VAL A 341 5.03 -19.99 9.96
C VAL A 341 4.87 -18.51 9.61
N PRO A 342 5.83 -17.90 8.91
CA PRO A 342 5.69 -16.53 8.42
C PRO A 342 4.45 -16.37 7.55
N ASP A 343 3.72 -15.27 7.72
CA ASP A 343 2.59 -14.91 6.86
C ASP A 343 3.14 -14.39 5.54
N GLN A 344 3.05 -15.19 4.50
CA GLN A 344 3.54 -14.87 3.16
C GLN A 344 2.39 -14.44 2.26
N ALA A 345 2.68 -13.61 1.27
CA ALA A 345 1.71 -13.19 0.27
C ALA A 345 1.02 -14.39 -0.40
N GLY A 346 -0.31 -14.40 -0.39
CA GLY A 346 -1.14 -15.46 -0.95
C GLY A 346 -1.58 -16.54 0.04
N LEU A 347 -1.14 -16.52 1.31
CA LEU A 347 -1.66 -17.44 2.33
C LEU A 347 -3.09 -17.06 2.77
N ASP A 348 -3.52 -15.83 2.60
CA ASP A 348 -4.87 -15.36 2.92
C ASP A 348 -5.97 -16.24 2.30
N ARG A 349 -5.76 -16.71 1.08
CA ARG A 349 -6.69 -17.62 0.37
C ARG A 349 -6.89 -18.97 1.04
N TYR A 350 -5.98 -19.36 1.93
CA TYR A 350 -6.01 -20.63 2.65
C TYR A 350 -6.47 -20.50 4.10
N ARG A 351 -6.76 -19.30 4.59
CA ARG A 351 -7.26 -19.10 5.98
C ARG A 351 -8.54 -19.89 6.22
N GLY A 352 -8.57 -20.58 7.35
CA GLY A 352 -9.67 -21.50 7.71
C GLY A 352 -9.69 -22.82 6.91
N ARG A 353 -8.70 -23.08 6.05
CA ARG A 353 -8.60 -24.32 5.28
C ARG A 353 -7.48 -25.20 5.81
N THR A 354 -7.59 -26.49 5.56
CA THR A 354 -6.52 -27.44 5.87
C THR A 354 -5.38 -27.27 4.85
N VAL A 355 -4.19 -27.06 5.40
CA VAL A 355 -2.93 -26.91 4.66
C VAL A 355 -1.92 -27.94 5.13
N GLU A 356 -0.86 -28.13 4.35
CA GLU A 356 0.26 -29.02 4.65
C GLU A 356 1.58 -28.30 4.40
N LEU A 357 2.58 -28.55 5.24
CA LEU A 357 3.95 -28.07 5.03
C LEU A 357 4.71 -29.05 4.16
N ALA A 358 5.20 -28.59 3.02
CA ALA A 358 6.10 -29.32 2.15
C ALA A 358 7.48 -28.67 2.14
N LEU A 359 8.51 -29.42 1.75
CA LEU A 359 9.83 -28.88 1.45
C LEU A 359 9.81 -28.30 0.04
N GLY A 360 10.16 -27.02 -0.09
CA GLY A 360 10.42 -26.41 -1.39
C GLY A 360 11.74 -26.86 -2.00
N GLU A 361 11.99 -26.48 -3.25
CA GLU A 361 13.22 -26.83 -3.98
C GLU A 361 14.49 -26.29 -3.30
N ASP A 362 14.37 -25.19 -2.57
CA ASP A 362 15.43 -24.55 -1.77
C ASP A 362 15.57 -25.14 -0.35
N GLY A 363 14.81 -26.20 -0.02
CA GLY A 363 14.76 -26.80 1.32
C GLY A 363 13.97 -25.98 2.36
N ALA A 364 13.35 -24.87 1.98
CA ALA A 364 12.46 -24.12 2.86
C ALA A 364 11.09 -24.79 2.98
N LEU A 365 10.44 -24.62 4.16
CA LEU A 365 9.07 -25.12 4.34
C LEU A 365 8.09 -24.19 3.62
N VAL A 366 7.30 -24.75 2.70
CA VAL A 366 6.27 -24.07 1.92
C VAL A 366 4.89 -24.60 2.30
N VAL A 367 3.92 -23.72 2.38
CA VAL A 367 2.53 -24.06 2.71
C VAL A 367 1.76 -24.40 1.44
N HIS A 368 1.22 -25.61 1.37
CA HIS A 368 0.37 -26.08 0.29
C HIS A 368 -1.06 -26.37 0.77
N ARG A 369 -2.03 -26.23 -0.12
CA ARG A 369 -3.38 -26.72 0.14
C ARG A 369 -3.34 -28.25 0.17
N ARG A 370 -3.83 -28.84 1.27
CA ARG A 370 -4.04 -30.28 1.30
C ARG A 370 -5.29 -30.63 0.50
N GLU A 371 -5.16 -31.34 -0.60
CA GLU A 371 -6.28 -31.98 -1.25
C GLU A 371 -6.67 -33.20 -0.41
N LEU A 372 -7.89 -33.20 0.11
CA LEU A 372 -8.45 -34.39 0.77
C LEU A 372 -8.57 -35.46 -0.31
N SER A 373 -7.64 -36.43 -0.33
CA SER A 373 -7.85 -37.66 -1.05
C SER A 373 -9.17 -38.26 -0.55
N ARG A 374 -10.14 -38.40 -1.43
CA ARG A 374 -11.33 -39.18 -1.13
C ARG A 374 -10.85 -40.63 -1.02
N GLU A 375 -10.53 -41.06 0.17
CA GLU A 375 -10.47 -42.47 0.46
C GLU A 375 -11.90 -43.01 0.27
N ARG A 376 -12.04 -43.92 -0.70
CA ARG A 376 -13.25 -44.71 -0.98
C ARG A 376 -13.43 -45.77 0.12
#